data_d4415186bc4905b03364fcab53c2e2f9
#
_entry.id   d4415186bc4905b03364fcab53c2e2f9
#
_cell.length_a   1.000
_cell.length_b   1.000
_cell.length_c   1.000
_cell.angle_alpha   90.00
_cell.angle_beta   90.00
_cell.angle_gamma   90.00
#
_symmetry.space_group_name_H-M   'P 1'
#
loop_
_entity.id
_entity.type
_entity.pdbx_description
1 polymer ?
#
loop_
_entity_poly.entity_id
_entity_poly.type
_entity_poly.pdbx_seq_one_letter_code
_entity_poly.pdbx_strand_id
1 'polypeptide(L)'
;NMDGVDFYKRLLDKILEKDLEPFPTLYHWDLPVRFSKIEGWENKDTCKRFAEFSYFISQQYGDLFKKIATVNEPWCVSWLSHYLGEHAPGKQNLKSAVSTMHNILLAHGLSVEALKSNNSHEIGIVLNNQYAEPLDQKEENLNAAKLFDSIHNRWFSDAIFKGCLLYTSPSPRDEAL
;
A
#
# COMPACT_ATOMS: atom_id res chain seq x y z
N ASN A 1 -16.60 14.39 4.85
CA ASN A 1 -16.82 15.41 5.86
C ASN A 1 -16.07 16.69 5.46
N MET A 2 -16.81 17.81 5.30
CA MET A 2 -16.24 19.07 4.85
C MET A 2 -15.27 19.68 5.88
N ASP A 3 -15.50 19.48 7.17
CA ASP A 3 -14.59 19.96 8.21
C ASP A 3 -13.17 19.37 8.07
N GLY A 4 -13.07 18.09 7.66
CA GLY A 4 -11.78 17.47 7.35
C GLY A 4 -11.13 18.06 6.12
N VAL A 5 -11.92 18.39 5.08
CA VAL A 5 -11.42 19.06 3.88
C VAL A 5 -10.83 20.43 4.25
N ASP A 6 -11.58 21.22 5.01
CA ASP A 6 -11.13 22.55 5.43
C ASP A 6 -9.91 22.48 6.36
N PHE A 7 -9.84 21.48 7.22
CA PHE A 7 -8.67 21.27 8.09
C PHE A 7 -7.40 21.01 7.26
N TYR A 8 -7.43 20.05 6.34
CA TYR A 8 -6.25 19.73 5.54
C TYR A 8 -5.87 20.86 4.58
N LYS A 9 -6.85 21.61 4.06
CA LYS A 9 -6.55 22.80 3.27
C LYS A 9 -5.74 23.80 4.08
N ARG A 10 -6.21 24.16 5.28
CA ARG A 10 -5.49 25.10 6.18
C ARG A 10 -4.10 24.58 6.57
N LEU A 11 -3.96 23.26 6.77
CA LEU A 11 -2.67 22.63 7.07
C LEU A 11 -1.70 22.77 5.89
N LEU A 12 -2.14 22.45 4.68
CA LEU A 12 -1.34 22.57 3.47
C LEU A 12 -0.95 24.04 3.21
N ASP A 13 -1.88 24.98 3.34
CA ASP A 13 -1.61 26.40 3.22
C ASP A 13 -0.50 26.83 4.22
N LYS A 14 -0.57 26.36 5.48
CA LYS A 14 0.45 26.66 6.51
C LYS A 14 1.82 26.06 6.21
N ILE A 15 1.88 24.86 5.60
CA ILE A 15 3.13 24.25 5.18
C ILE A 15 3.77 25.10 4.08
N LEU A 16 2.98 25.49 3.08
CA LEU A 16 3.45 26.33 1.96
C LEU A 16 3.86 27.73 2.40
N GLU A 17 3.16 28.36 3.35
CA GLU A 17 3.56 29.65 3.96
C GLU A 17 4.94 29.62 4.64
N LYS A 18 5.45 28.41 4.94
CA LYS A 18 6.77 28.19 5.54
C LYS A 18 7.84 27.78 4.53
N ASP A 19 7.56 27.90 3.23
CA ASP A 19 8.42 27.43 2.14
C ASP A 19 8.77 25.93 2.24
N LEU A 20 7.86 25.11 2.79
CA LEU A 20 7.98 23.67 2.87
C LEU A 20 7.16 23.01 1.76
N GLU A 21 7.69 21.95 1.16
CA GLU A 21 6.98 21.15 0.15
C GLU A 21 6.14 20.08 0.84
N PRO A 22 4.80 20.10 0.70
CA PRO A 22 3.96 19.02 1.23
C PRO A 22 4.16 17.72 0.47
N PHE A 23 4.28 16.62 1.20
CA PHE A 23 4.33 15.27 0.63
C PHE A 23 3.34 14.35 1.37
N PRO A 24 2.06 14.37 1.01
CA PRO A 24 1.03 13.58 1.68
C PRO A 24 1.17 12.10 1.38
N THR A 25 0.80 11.27 2.37
CA THR A 25 0.58 9.83 2.24
C THR A 25 -0.90 9.56 2.49
N LEU A 26 -1.61 8.98 1.50
CA LEU A 26 -3.07 8.86 1.53
C LEU A 26 -3.58 7.84 2.53
N TYR A 27 -2.86 6.73 2.71
CA TYR A 27 -3.20 5.70 3.68
C TYR A 27 -2.00 5.39 4.58
N HIS A 28 -2.17 5.66 5.87
CA HIS A 28 -1.18 5.36 6.90
C HIS A 28 -1.87 4.66 8.07
N TRP A 29 -2.52 3.52 7.74
CA TRP A 29 -3.05 2.48 8.62
C TRP A 29 -4.42 2.78 9.26
N ASP A 30 -4.95 3.97 9.12
CA ASP A 30 -6.27 4.34 9.62
C ASP A 30 -7.38 4.01 8.61
N LEU A 31 -7.90 2.79 8.66
CA LEU A 31 -9.03 2.40 7.83
C LEU A 31 -10.36 2.75 8.54
N PRO A 32 -11.27 3.52 7.90
CA PRO A 32 -12.57 3.82 8.49
C PRO A 32 -13.35 2.54 8.84
N VAL A 33 -13.95 2.49 10.04
CA VAL A 33 -14.65 1.33 10.61
C VAL A 33 -15.68 0.71 9.65
N ARG A 34 -16.33 1.52 8.81
CA ARG A 34 -17.29 1.02 7.81
C ARG A 34 -16.67 0.00 6.85
N PHE A 35 -15.38 0.16 6.50
CA PHE A 35 -14.68 -0.77 5.63
C PHE A 35 -14.22 -2.02 6.40
N SER A 36 -13.83 -1.88 7.67
CA SER A 36 -13.51 -3.03 8.52
C SER A 36 -14.71 -3.98 8.66
N LYS A 37 -15.95 -3.47 8.66
CA LYS A 37 -17.18 -4.27 8.70
C LYS A 37 -17.44 -5.10 7.44
N ILE A 38 -16.77 -4.80 6.34
CA ILE A 38 -16.83 -5.52 5.07
C ILE A 38 -15.47 -6.13 4.71
N GLU A 39 -14.77 -6.67 5.69
CA GLU A 39 -13.48 -7.35 5.58
C GLU A 39 -12.27 -6.45 5.22
N GLY A 40 -12.43 -5.12 5.24
CA GLY A 40 -11.32 -4.19 5.06
C GLY A 40 -10.56 -4.41 3.74
N TRP A 41 -9.24 -4.52 3.81
CA TRP A 41 -8.39 -4.70 2.63
C TRP A 41 -8.48 -6.09 1.98
N GLU A 42 -9.11 -7.07 2.60
CA GLU A 42 -9.41 -8.35 1.95
C GLU A 42 -10.51 -8.22 0.89
N ASN A 43 -11.31 -7.14 0.95
CA ASN A 43 -12.39 -6.86 0.02
C ASN A 43 -11.93 -5.90 -1.10
N LYS A 44 -12.06 -6.32 -2.35
CA LYS A 44 -11.71 -5.52 -3.54
C LYS A 44 -12.51 -4.22 -3.66
N ASP A 45 -13.71 -4.14 -3.07
CA ASP A 45 -14.47 -2.88 -3.07
C ASP A 45 -13.79 -1.81 -2.23
N THR A 46 -13.06 -2.17 -1.16
CA THR A 46 -12.22 -1.23 -0.42
C THR A 46 -11.14 -0.61 -1.32
N CYS A 47 -10.55 -1.40 -2.22
CA CYS A 47 -9.54 -0.90 -3.17
C CYS A 47 -10.13 0.16 -4.12
N LYS A 48 -11.34 -0.10 -4.64
CA LYS A 48 -12.05 0.86 -5.51
C LYS A 48 -12.40 2.16 -4.76
N ARG A 49 -12.90 2.03 -3.51
CA ARG A 49 -13.22 3.20 -2.68
C ARG A 49 -11.98 4.00 -2.31
N PHE A 50 -10.85 3.34 -2.17
CA PHE A 50 -9.57 4.04 -1.95
C PHE A 50 -9.13 4.82 -3.20
N ALA A 51 -9.34 4.28 -4.39
CA ALA A 51 -9.09 5.01 -5.64
C ALA A 51 -10.02 6.23 -5.80
N GLU A 52 -11.32 6.09 -5.45
CA GLU A 52 -12.25 7.23 -5.42
C GLU A 52 -11.81 8.31 -4.42
N PHE A 53 -11.33 7.91 -3.24
CA PHE A 53 -10.75 8.82 -2.25
C PHE A 53 -9.50 9.51 -2.78
N SER A 54 -8.61 8.78 -3.45
CA SER A 54 -7.39 9.32 -4.07
C SER A 54 -7.72 10.39 -5.13
N TYR A 55 -8.70 10.11 -5.99
CA TYR A 55 -9.22 11.06 -6.96
C TYR A 55 -9.78 12.31 -6.29
N PHE A 56 -10.61 12.13 -5.25
CA PHE A 56 -11.17 13.24 -4.48
C PHE A 56 -10.09 14.14 -3.87
N ILE A 57 -9.04 13.55 -3.27
CA ILE A 57 -7.90 14.30 -2.70
C ILE A 57 -7.17 15.09 -3.78
N SER A 58 -6.94 14.49 -4.94
CA SER A 58 -6.34 15.16 -6.08
C SER A 58 -7.17 16.35 -6.57
N GLN A 59 -8.49 16.23 -6.58
CA GLN A 59 -9.38 17.35 -6.93
C GLN A 59 -9.39 18.47 -5.91
N GLN A 60 -9.31 18.16 -4.60
CA GLN A 60 -9.40 19.16 -3.54
C GLN A 60 -8.08 19.91 -3.31
N TYR A 61 -6.94 19.22 -3.48
CA TYR A 61 -5.64 19.74 -3.03
C TYR A 61 -4.52 19.57 -4.05
N GLY A 62 -4.81 19.04 -5.25
CA GLY A 62 -3.79 18.67 -6.23
C GLY A 62 -2.84 19.79 -6.62
N ASP A 63 -3.27 21.04 -6.56
CA ASP A 63 -2.43 22.20 -6.84
C ASP A 63 -1.51 22.58 -5.67
N LEU A 64 -1.71 21.99 -4.49
CA LEU A 64 -0.97 22.34 -3.27
C LEU A 64 0.23 21.43 -3.00
N PHE A 65 0.40 20.35 -3.75
CA PHE A 65 1.54 19.43 -3.66
C PHE A 65 1.91 18.86 -5.02
N LYS A 66 3.19 18.54 -5.20
CA LYS A 66 3.71 17.93 -6.43
C LYS A 66 3.88 16.41 -6.32
N LYS A 67 4.09 15.93 -5.11
CA LYS A 67 4.40 14.53 -4.79
C LYS A 67 3.37 13.96 -3.84
N ILE A 68 3.03 12.70 -4.03
CA ILE A 68 2.05 12.00 -3.20
C ILE A 68 2.39 10.52 -3.10
N ALA A 69 2.31 9.95 -1.90
CA ALA A 69 2.37 8.52 -1.68
C ALA A 69 0.96 7.97 -1.46
N THR A 70 0.67 6.82 -2.05
CA THR A 70 -0.63 6.17 -1.92
C THR A 70 -0.77 5.45 -0.58
N VAL A 71 0.15 4.52 -0.31
CA VAL A 71 0.11 3.62 0.85
C VAL A 71 1.44 3.67 1.59
N ASN A 72 1.37 3.71 2.92
CA ASN A 72 2.52 3.51 3.78
C ASN A 72 2.67 2.04 4.14
N GLU A 73 3.83 1.47 3.84
CA GLU A 73 4.31 0.15 4.26
C GLU A 73 3.28 -0.97 4.06
N PRO A 74 3.03 -1.38 2.82
CA PRO A 74 2.02 -2.40 2.51
C PRO A 74 2.30 -3.74 3.19
N TRP A 75 3.56 -4.04 3.54
CA TRP A 75 3.92 -5.20 4.34
C TRP A 75 3.30 -5.12 5.75
N CYS A 76 3.39 -3.96 6.41
CA CYS A 76 2.76 -3.76 7.72
C CYS A 76 1.24 -3.86 7.63
N VAL A 77 0.63 -3.28 6.59
CA VAL A 77 -0.83 -3.35 6.36
C VAL A 77 -1.31 -4.79 6.21
N SER A 78 -0.50 -5.66 5.61
CA SER A 78 -0.89 -7.04 5.36
C SER A 78 -0.36 -8.00 6.43
N TRP A 79 0.94 -8.01 6.64
CA TRP A 79 1.60 -9.03 7.47
C TRP A 79 1.41 -8.77 8.96
N LEU A 80 1.72 -7.55 9.45
CA LEU A 80 1.54 -7.22 10.88
C LEU A 80 0.06 -7.24 11.29
N SER A 81 -0.83 -6.81 10.39
CA SER A 81 -2.26 -6.69 10.70
C SER A 81 -3.03 -7.99 10.55
N HIS A 82 -2.66 -8.87 9.58
CA HIS A 82 -3.48 -10.01 9.19
C HIS A 82 -2.82 -11.37 9.42
N TYR A 83 -1.47 -11.42 9.59
CA TYR A 83 -0.77 -12.65 9.93
C TYR A 83 -0.26 -12.68 11.36
N LEU A 84 0.48 -11.66 11.80
CA LEU A 84 1.02 -11.57 13.15
C LEU A 84 0.00 -11.07 14.18
N GLY A 85 -0.98 -10.28 13.75
CA GLY A 85 -2.03 -9.75 14.61
C GLY A 85 -1.58 -8.61 15.53
N GLU A 86 -0.43 -8.00 15.23
CA GLU A 86 0.16 -6.91 16.03
C GLU A 86 -0.50 -5.56 15.76
N HIS A 87 -1.03 -5.36 14.56
CA HIS A 87 -1.76 -4.16 14.16
C HIS A 87 -3.25 -4.48 13.92
N ALA A 88 -4.10 -3.46 13.93
CA ALA A 88 -5.50 -3.63 13.56
C ALA A 88 -5.64 -4.15 12.11
N PRO A 89 -6.54 -5.08 11.83
CA PRO A 89 -7.63 -5.62 12.66
C PRO A 89 -7.23 -6.76 13.61
N GLY A 90 -5.96 -7.10 13.76
CA GLY A 90 -5.48 -8.12 14.70
C GLY A 90 -5.74 -9.56 14.26
N LYS A 91 -5.82 -9.82 12.97
CA LYS A 91 -6.02 -11.18 12.43
C LYS A 91 -4.73 -11.99 12.49
N GLN A 92 -4.86 -13.31 12.68
CA GLN A 92 -3.75 -14.25 12.65
C GLN A 92 -4.05 -15.34 11.60
N ASN A 93 -4.07 -14.96 10.33
CA ASN A 93 -4.47 -15.85 9.24
C ASN A 93 -3.64 -15.56 7.98
N LEU A 94 -2.91 -16.58 7.51
CA LEU A 94 -2.05 -16.45 6.33
C LEU A 94 -2.84 -16.10 5.06
N LYS A 95 -4.02 -16.71 4.86
CA LYS A 95 -4.86 -16.43 3.68
C LYS A 95 -5.32 -14.96 3.68
N SER A 96 -5.72 -14.44 4.83
CA SER A 96 -6.09 -13.03 4.99
C SER A 96 -4.90 -12.10 4.69
N ALA A 97 -3.71 -12.43 5.19
CA ALA A 97 -2.50 -11.65 4.91
C ALA A 97 -2.17 -11.61 3.42
N VAL A 98 -2.13 -12.78 2.75
CA VAL A 98 -1.84 -12.87 1.31
C VAL A 98 -2.90 -12.15 0.48
N SER A 99 -4.19 -12.30 0.82
CA SER A 99 -5.27 -11.56 0.15
C SER A 99 -5.09 -10.05 0.31
N THR A 100 -4.74 -9.58 1.50
CA THR A 100 -4.46 -8.17 1.77
C THR A 100 -3.22 -7.68 1.03
N MET A 101 -2.13 -8.47 0.98
CA MET A 101 -0.92 -8.14 0.21
C MET A 101 -1.26 -7.88 -1.27
N HIS A 102 -2.08 -8.74 -1.87
CA HIS A 102 -2.50 -8.59 -3.26
C HIS A 102 -3.41 -7.36 -3.45
N ASN A 103 -4.41 -7.22 -2.60
CA ASN A 103 -5.40 -6.14 -2.72
C ASN A 103 -4.80 -4.76 -2.44
N ILE A 104 -3.83 -4.63 -1.53
CA ILE A 104 -3.18 -3.33 -1.28
C ILE A 104 -2.36 -2.86 -2.49
N LEU A 105 -1.77 -3.78 -3.25
CA LEU A 105 -1.11 -3.48 -4.53
C LEU A 105 -2.13 -3.08 -5.61
N LEU A 106 -3.28 -3.76 -5.66
CA LEU A 106 -4.40 -3.36 -6.53
C LEU A 106 -4.90 -1.95 -6.17
N ALA A 107 -5.06 -1.67 -4.88
CA ALA A 107 -5.46 -0.34 -4.40
C ALA A 107 -4.44 0.74 -4.80
N HIS A 108 -3.14 0.45 -4.69
CA HIS A 108 -2.08 1.33 -5.18
C HIS A 108 -2.24 1.61 -6.67
N GLY A 109 -2.33 0.57 -7.51
CA GLY A 109 -2.47 0.72 -8.97
C GLY A 109 -3.68 1.54 -9.37
N LEU A 110 -4.87 1.23 -8.83
CA LEU A 110 -6.10 1.98 -9.07
C LEU A 110 -5.99 3.45 -8.61
N SER A 111 -5.31 3.70 -7.50
CA SER A 111 -5.06 5.05 -7.00
C SER A 111 -4.10 5.83 -7.90
N VAL A 112 -3.07 5.19 -8.44
CA VAL A 112 -2.16 5.81 -9.43
C VAL A 112 -2.93 6.25 -10.68
N GLU A 113 -3.81 5.40 -11.21
CA GLU A 113 -4.66 5.76 -12.36
C GLU A 113 -5.58 6.94 -12.02
N ALA A 114 -6.23 6.89 -10.86
CA ALA A 114 -7.13 7.95 -10.40
C ALA A 114 -6.41 9.30 -10.20
N LEU A 115 -5.22 9.30 -9.62
CA LEU A 115 -4.41 10.50 -9.41
C LEU A 115 -3.91 11.08 -10.74
N LYS A 116 -3.41 10.24 -11.65
CA LYS A 116 -2.92 10.68 -12.97
C LYS A 116 -4.01 11.24 -13.88
N SER A 117 -5.26 10.82 -13.71
CA SER A 117 -6.38 11.31 -14.53
C SER A 117 -6.69 12.80 -14.29
N ASN A 118 -6.27 13.35 -13.17
CA ASN A 118 -6.61 14.72 -12.76
C ASN A 118 -5.39 15.67 -12.77
N ASN A 119 -4.20 15.18 -12.40
CA ASN A 119 -3.01 15.99 -12.22
C ASN A 119 -1.72 15.25 -12.62
N SER A 120 -0.64 16.01 -12.85
CA SER A 120 0.69 15.49 -13.19
C SER A 120 1.58 15.28 -11.96
N HIS A 121 1.04 14.65 -10.90
CA HIS A 121 1.81 14.36 -9.69
C HIS A 121 2.90 13.31 -9.89
N GLU A 122 4.00 13.44 -9.14
CA GLU A 122 4.91 12.33 -8.88
C GLU A 122 4.24 11.42 -7.83
N ILE A 123 3.89 10.20 -8.24
CA ILE A 123 3.12 9.27 -7.40
C ILE A 123 4.01 8.12 -6.99
N GLY A 124 4.04 7.85 -5.69
CA GLY A 124 4.82 6.77 -5.10
C GLY A 124 4.05 5.91 -4.12
N ILE A 125 4.79 4.98 -3.53
CA ILE A 125 4.38 4.14 -2.40
C ILE A 125 5.55 4.13 -1.41
N VAL A 126 5.26 4.07 -0.12
CA VAL A 126 6.31 3.97 0.90
C VAL A 126 6.56 2.51 1.23
N LEU A 127 7.78 2.02 0.99
CA LEU A 127 8.18 0.64 1.29
C LEU A 127 9.13 0.61 2.50
N ASN A 128 8.96 -0.36 3.38
CA ASN A 128 9.81 -0.62 4.54
C ASN A 128 10.74 -1.82 4.29
N ASN A 129 11.59 -1.71 3.28
CA ASN A 129 12.51 -2.78 2.92
C ASN A 129 13.51 -3.08 4.05
N GLN A 130 13.78 -4.37 4.26
CA GLN A 130 14.77 -4.84 5.21
C GLN A 130 15.81 -5.75 4.52
N TYR A 131 17.07 -5.58 4.86
CA TYR A 131 18.11 -6.47 4.37
C TYR A 131 18.02 -7.84 5.05
N ALA A 132 18.02 -8.90 4.25
CA ALA A 132 17.96 -10.28 4.72
C ALA A 132 19.33 -10.95 4.51
N GLU A 133 20.09 -11.14 5.59
CA GLU A 133 21.37 -11.82 5.58
C GLU A 133 21.24 -13.23 6.15
N PRO A 134 21.72 -14.27 5.45
CA PRO A 134 21.72 -15.62 6.01
C PRO A 134 22.74 -15.73 7.15
N LEU A 135 22.39 -16.50 8.19
CA LEU A 135 23.27 -16.70 9.36
C LEU A 135 24.62 -17.31 8.97
N ASP A 136 24.63 -18.23 8.01
CA ASP A 136 25.81 -18.87 7.43
C ASP A 136 25.50 -19.36 6.00
N GLN A 137 26.44 -20.08 5.37
CA GLN A 137 26.31 -20.59 4.00
C GLN A 137 25.54 -21.93 3.91
N LYS A 138 24.90 -22.40 4.97
CA LYS A 138 24.07 -23.60 4.92
C LYS A 138 22.81 -23.31 4.09
N GLU A 139 22.41 -24.33 3.34
CA GLU A 139 21.25 -24.22 2.43
C GLU A 139 19.97 -23.78 3.14
N GLU A 140 19.72 -24.27 4.35
CA GLU A 140 18.57 -23.88 5.18
C GLU A 140 18.54 -22.39 5.50
N ASN A 141 19.69 -21.79 5.86
CA ASN A 141 19.80 -20.37 6.19
C ASN A 141 19.74 -19.48 4.94
N LEU A 142 20.34 -19.93 3.84
CA LEU A 142 20.22 -19.27 2.55
C LEU A 142 18.75 -19.25 2.07
N ASN A 143 18.02 -20.35 2.22
CA ASN A 143 16.62 -20.44 1.85
C ASN A 143 15.73 -19.60 2.76
N ALA A 144 15.99 -19.55 4.06
CA ALA A 144 15.29 -18.68 5.01
C ALA A 144 15.45 -17.19 4.66
N ALA A 145 16.68 -16.75 4.37
CA ALA A 145 16.94 -15.37 3.95
C ALA A 145 16.24 -15.02 2.63
N LYS A 146 16.26 -15.93 1.64
CA LYS A 146 15.54 -15.76 0.37
C LYS A 146 14.02 -15.68 0.57
N LEU A 147 13.47 -16.53 1.44
CA LEU A 147 12.04 -16.51 1.75
C LEU A 147 11.62 -15.19 2.41
N PHE A 148 12.41 -14.74 3.39
CA PHE A 148 12.19 -13.46 4.04
C PHE A 148 12.23 -12.30 3.02
N ASP A 149 13.28 -12.22 2.22
CA ASP A 149 13.39 -11.20 1.16
C ASP A 149 12.22 -11.24 0.18
N SER A 150 11.78 -12.43 -0.20
CA SER A 150 10.66 -12.60 -1.12
C SER A 150 9.35 -12.07 -0.54
N ILE A 151 9.05 -12.33 0.73
CA ILE A 151 7.80 -11.93 1.38
C ILE A 151 7.86 -10.46 1.82
N HIS A 152 8.97 -10.01 2.38
CA HIS A 152 9.08 -8.69 2.97
C HIS A 152 9.35 -7.60 1.92
N ASN A 153 10.26 -7.86 0.97
CA ASN A 153 10.73 -6.88 0.01
C ASN A 153 10.15 -7.09 -1.38
N ARG A 154 10.46 -8.25 -1.99
CA ARG A 154 10.25 -8.46 -3.42
C ARG A 154 8.79 -8.60 -3.82
N TRP A 155 7.93 -9.10 -2.93
CA TRP A 155 6.49 -9.18 -3.20
C TRP A 155 5.93 -7.82 -3.62
N PHE A 156 6.35 -6.76 -2.98
CA PHE A 156 5.90 -5.39 -3.28
C PHE A 156 6.74 -4.73 -4.36
N SER A 157 8.06 -4.75 -4.22
CA SER A 157 8.96 -4.05 -5.15
C SER A 157 8.93 -4.66 -6.55
N ASP A 158 8.94 -5.98 -6.69
CA ASP A 158 8.90 -6.62 -8.02
C ASP A 158 7.54 -6.42 -8.69
N ALA A 159 6.44 -6.42 -7.92
CA ALA A 159 5.12 -6.11 -8.43
C ALA A 159 5.03 -4.68 -9.00
N ILE A 160 5.57 -3.70 -8.28
CA ILE A 160 5.49 -2.29 -8.64
C ILE A 160 6.42 -1.95 -9.80
N PHE A 161 7.69 -2.38 -9.71
CA PHE A 161 8.72 -1.97 -10.67
C PHE A 161 8.87 -2.88 -11.88
N LYS A 162 8.46 -4.14 -11.76
CA LYS A 162 8.63 -5.15 -12.83
C LYS A 162 7.31 -5.69 -13.35
N GLY A 163 6.18 -5.36 -12.74
CA GLY A 163 4.88 -5.93 -13.09
C GLY A 163 4.78 -7.44 -12.81
N CYS A 164 5.57 -7.96 -11.87
CA CYS A 164 5.80 -9.40 -11.66
C CYS A 164 4.74 -10.12 -10.81
N LEU A 165 3.58 -9.56 -10.55
CA LEU A 165 2.51 -10.26 -9.80
C LEU A 165 2.07 -11.58 -10.45
N LEU A 166 2.26 -11.72 -11.76
CA LEU A 166 1.90 -12.93 -12.50
C LEU A 166 2.89 -14.08 -12.35
N TYR A 167 4.12 -13.81 -11.86
CA TYR A 167 5.18 -14.82 -11.77
C TYR A 167 5.46 -15.31 -10.35
N THR A 168 4.88 -14.69 -9.34
CA THR A 168 5.08 -15.05 -7.92
C THR A 168 3.93 -15.85 -7.32
N SER A 169 2.77 -15.85 -7.97
CA SER A 169 1.64 -16.71 -7.61
C SER A 169 1.51 -17.80 -8.69
N PRO A 170 1.46 -19.09 -8.34
CA PRO A 170 1.09 -20.11 -9.29
C PRO A 170 -0.27 -19.73 -9.87
N SER A 171 -0.29 -19.45 -11.16
CA SER A 171 -1.54 -19.20 -11.88
C SER A 171 -2.28 -20.54 -12.01
N PRO A 172 -3.62 -20.55 -11.89
CA PRO A 172 -4.40 -21.74 -12.25
C PRO A 172 -4.15 -22.24 -13.68
N ARG A 173 -3.46 -21.45 -14.52
CA ARG A 173 -3.03 -21.83 -15.86
C ARG A 173 -1.72 -22.62 -15.88
N ASP A 174 -0.90 -22.50 -14.82
CA ASP A 174 0.38 -23.20 -14.72
C ASP A 174 0.20 -24.64 -14.21
N GLU A 175 -0.96 -24.97 -13.63
CA GLU A 175 -1.36 -26.34 -13.24
C GLU A 175 -1.98 -27.11 -14.42
N ALA A 176 -2.18 -26.50 -15.59
CA ALA A 176 -2.83 -27.10 -16.76
C ALA A 176 -1.83 -27.48 -17.89
N LEU A 177 -0.53 -27.42 -17.63
CA LEU A 177 0.56 -27.90 -18.48
C LEU A 177 1.36 -28.97 -17.77
#